data_7f022dbe19d4bafef9e1b128d92b9b2f
#
_entry.id   7f022dbe19d4bafef9e1b128d92b9b2f
#
_cell.length_a   1.000
_cell.length_b   1.000
_cell.length_c   1.000
_cell.angle_alpha   90.00
_cell.angle_beta   90.00
_cell.angle_gamma   90.00
#
_symmetry.space_group_name_H-M   'P 1'
#
loop_
_entity.id
_entity.type
_entity.pdbx_description
1 polymer ?
#
loop_
_entity_poly.entity_id
_entity_poly.type
_entity_poly.pdbx_seq_one_letter_code
_entity_poly.pdbx_strand_id
1 'polypeptide(L)'
;MPSPPGLPEFDLPMIFGDAMAGLGFQSGVARLAFAANVADEAGVEHKVKSGYLILTPNCMLELRSQIDQILTELERQGVISFTPDRLDG
;
A
#
# COMPACT_ATOMS: atom_id res chain seq x y z
N MET A 1 -26.84 4.45 5.68
CA MET A 1 -25.84 4.63 6.74
C MET A 1 -25.14 5.94 6.60
N PRO A 2 -25.24 6.77 7.58
CA PRO A 2 -24.59 8.06 7.47
C PRO A 2 -23.06 7.90 7.50
N SER A 3 -22.42 8.77 6.77
CA SER A 3 -20.98 8.82 6.76
C SER A 3 -20.46 9.38 8.07
N PRO A 4 -19.23 9.05 8.46
CA PRO A 4 -18.62 9.68 9.60
C PRO A 4 -18.55 11.19 9.39
N PRO A 5 -18.55 11.95 10.46
CA PRO A 5 -18.42 13.39 10.34
C PRO A 5 -17.16 13.73 9.55
N GLY A 6 -17.31 14.64 8.62
CA GLY A 6 -16.20 15.16 7.88
C GLY A 6 -16.12 14.70 6.46
N LEU A 7 -16.24 13.40 6.21
CA LEU A 7 -16.03 12.92 4.85
C LEU A 7 -17.15 11.97 4.43
N PRO A 8 -17.87 12.30 3.38
CA PRO A 8 -18.88 11.39 2.86
C PRO A 8 -18.23 10.19 2.21
N GLU A 9 -18.93 9.08 2.27
CA GLU A 9 -18.51 7.87 1.60
C GLU A 9 -19.39 7.58 0.43
N PHE A 10 -18.77 7.24 -0.68
CA PHE A 10 -19.47 6.80 -1.88
C PHE A 10 -19.03 5.39 -2.19
N ASP A 11 -19.37 4.92 -3.37
CA ASP A 11 -18.82 3.66 -3.85
C ASP A 11 -17.33 3.86 -4.10
N LEU A 12 -16.52 3.34 -3.22
CA LEU A 12 -15.08 3.52 -3.27
C LEU A 12 -14.41 2.31 -3.88
N PRO A 13 -13.46 2.53 -4.77
CA PRO A 13 -12.69 1.41 -5.30
C PRO A 13 -11.80 0.82 -4.20
N MET A 14 -11.60 -0.49 -4.31
CA MET A 14 -10.69 -1.18 -3.43
C MET A 14 -9.56 -1.74 -4.27
N ILE A 15 -8.34 -1.52 -3.80
CA ILE A 15 -7.15 -1.96 -4.50
C ILE A 15 -6.44 -2.95 -3.60
N PHE A 16 -6.23 -4.15 -4.14
CA PHE A 16 -5.48 -5.16 -3.42
C PHE A 16 -4.03 -5.09 -3.85
N GLY A 17 -3.12 -5.17 -2.88
CA GLY A 17 -1.71 -5.22 -3.20
C GLY A 17 -0.99 -6.12 -2.23
N ASP A 18 -0.31 -7.13 -2.76
CA ASP A 18 0.59 -7.93 -1.95
C ASP A 18 2.04 -7.71 -2.36
N ALA A 19 2.28 -6.78 -3.29
CA ALA A 19 3.61 -6.40 -3.70
C ALA A 19 3.54 -5.03 -4.36
N MET A 20 4.71 -4.41 -4.51
CA MET A 20 4.81 -3.16 -5.25
C MET A 20 5.24 -3.45 -6.67
N ALA A 21 4.62 -2.79 -7.62
CA ALA A 21 4.97 -2.91 -9.03
C ALA A 21 5.82 -1.77 -9.52
N GLY A 22 5.79 -0.64 -8.83
CA GLY A 22 6.60 0.48 -9.26
C GLY A 22 6.31 1.72 -8.44
N LEU A 23 7.19 2.70 -8.59
CA LEU A 23 7.09 3.97 -7.88
C LEU A 23 7.68 5.03 -8.78
N GLY A 24 6.99 6.13 -8.92
CA GLY A 24 7.49 7.23 -9.69
C GLY A 24 7.02 8.56 -9.14
N PHE A 25 7.68 9.61 -9.53
CA PHE A 25 7.30 10.95 -9.15
C PHE A 25 7.39 11.83 -10.38
N GLN A 26 6.30 12.47 -10.71
CA GLN A 26 6.23 13.27 -11.92
C GLN A 26 5.12 14.29 -11.79
N SER A 27 5.38 15.49 -12.29
CA SER A 27 4.36 16.55 -12.31
C SER A 27 3.82 16.86 -10.92
N GLY A 28 4.68 16.77 -9.90
CA GLY A 28 4.30 17.15 -8.56
C GLY A 28 3.53 16.10 -7.78
N VAL A 29 3.37 14.92 -8.33
CA VAL A 29 2.66 13.84 -7.63
C VAL A 29 3.45 12.56 -7.71
N ALA A 30 3.26 11.71 -6.72
CA ALA A 30 3.84 10.39 -6.70
C ALA A 30 2.84 9.38 -7.20
N ARG A 31 3.33 8.40 -7.93
CA ARG A 31 2.52 7.31 -8.42
C ARG A 31 3.05 6.02 -7.84
N LEU A 32 2.23 5.34 -7.07
CA LEU A 32 2.59 4.07 -6.47
C LEU A 32 1.78 2.98 -7.16
N ALA A 33 2.48 2.04 -7.77
CA ALA A 33 1.83 0.94 -8.47
C ALA A 33 1.90 -0.31 -7.61
N PHE A 34 0.77 -0.95 -7.43
CA PHE A 34 0.65 -2.15 -6.64
C PHE A 34 0.49 -3.36 -7.54
N ALA A 35 0.85 -4.51 -7.03
CA ALA A 35 0.75 -5.75 -7.77
C ALA A 35 0.14 -6.82 -6.89
N ALA A 36 -0.44 -7.79 -7.54
CA ALA A 36 -0.97 -8.98 -6.88
C ALA A 36 -0.42 -10.20 -7.61
N ASN A 37 -0.20 -11.25 -6.85
CA ASN A 37 0.22 -12.52 -7.43
C ASN A 37 -1.02 -13.34 -7.73
N VAL A 38 -1.18 -13.73 -8.98
CA VAL A 38 -2.36 -14.45 -9.44
C VAL A 38 -1.90 -15.74 -10.10
N ALA A 39 -2.51 -16.85 -9.71
CA ALA A 39 -2.19 -18.15 -10.30
C ALA A 39 -3.06 -18.36 -11.54
N ASP A 40 -2.44 -18.86 -12.61
CA ASP A 40 -3.18 -19.20 -13.81
C ASP A 40 -3.75 -20.61 -13.68
N GLU A 41 -4.34 -21.10 -14.77
CA GLU A 41 -4.99 -22.41 -14.75
C GLU A 41 -4.00 -23.54 -14.53
N ALA A 42 -2.76 -23.31 -14.90
CA ALA A 42 -1.72 -24.33 -14.70
C ALA A 42 -1.09 -24.24 -13.31
N GLY A 43 -1.55 -23.29 -12.48
CA GLY A 43 -1.00 -23.11 -11.15
C GLY A 43 0.26 -22.25 -11.11
N VAL A 44 0.64 -21.65 -12.23
CA VAL A 44 1.81 -20.79 -12.28
C VAL A 44 1.40 -19.38 -11.86
N GLU A 45 2.17 -18.83 -10.92
CA GLU A 45 1.86 -17.50 -10.39
C GLU A 45 2.45 -16.43 -11.28
N HIS A 46 1.66 -15.39 -11.48
CA HIS A 46 2.08 -14.24 -12.26
C HIS A 46 1.83 -13.00 -11.42
N LYS A 47 2.75 -12.05 -11.51
CA LYS A 47 2.59 -10.77 -10.86
C LYS A 47 1.90 -9.82 -11.83
N VAL A 48 0.73 -9.34 -11.44
CA VAL A 48 -0.03 -8.44 -12.28
C VAL A 48 -0.25 -7.14 -11.53
N LYS A 49 -0.32 -6.04 -12.26
CA LYS A 49 -0.61 -4.77 -11.62
C LYS A 49 -2.05 -4.76 -11.17
N SER A 50 -2.26 -4.37 -9.91
CA SER A 50 -3.59 -4.37 -9.32
C SER A 50 -4.15 -2.97 -9.17
N GLY A 51 -3.32 -1.94 -9.20
CA GLY A 51 -3.84 -0.58 -9.12
C GLY A 51 -2.75 0.43 -8.88
N TYR A 52 -3.16 1.68 -8.84
CA TYR A 52 -2.27 2.80 -8.59
C TYR A 52 -2.84 3.68 -7.50
N LEU A 53 -1.94 4.30 -6.75
CA LEU A 53 -2.28 5.47 -5.96
C LEU A 53 -1.49 6.65 -6.50
N ILE A 54 -2.16 7.78 -6.60
CA ILE A 54 -1.51 9.02 -7.02
C ILE A 54 -1.66 10.00 -5.88
N LEU A 55 -0.54 10.41 -5.30
CA LEU A 55 -0.52 11.16 -4.07
C LEU A 55 0.32 12.41 -4.20
N THR A 56 -0.13 13.47 -3.52
CA THR A 56 0.70 14.65 -3.35
C THR A 56 1.80 14.35 -2.32
N PRO A 57 2.88 15.16 -2.31
CA PRO A 57 3.91 14.96 -1.31
C PRO A 57 3.39 15.03 0.12
N ASN A 58 2.49 15.96 0.42
CA ASN A 58 1.95 16.04 1.78
C ASN A 58 1.17 14.80 2.14
N CYS A 59 0.40 14.27 1.20
CA CYS A 59 -0.35 13.05 1.45
C CYS A 59 0.60 11.88 1.68
N MET A 60 1.73 11.85 0.99
CA MET A 60 2.71 10.80 1.21
C MET A 60 3.30 10.85 2.60
N LEU A 61 3.54 12.05 3.13
CA LEU A 61 4.05 12.18 4.48
C LEU A 61 3.05 11.65 5.50
N GLU A 62 1.77 11.96 5.30
CA GLU A 62 0.74 11.46 6.20
C GLU A 62 0.60 9.95 6.07
N LEU A 63 0.66 9.44 4.85
CA LEU A 63 0.57 7.99 4.63
C LEU A 63 1.73 7.29 5.32
N ARG A 64 2.93 7.82 5.18
CA ARG A 64 4.09 7.23 5.82
C ARG A 64 3.91 7.14 7.33
N SER A 65 3.44 8.23 7.93
CA SER A 65 3.24 8.25 9.36
C SER A 65 2.23 7.20 9.80
N GLN A 66 1.14 7.07 9.06
CA GLN A 66 0.11 6.10 9.41
C GLN A 66 0.57 4.67 9.18
N ILE A 67 1.32 4.44 8.11
CA ILE A 67 1.88 3.11 7.86
C ILE A 67 2.84 2.72 8.97
N ASP A 68 3.69 3.66 9.40
CA ASP A 68 4.61 3.38 10.49
C ASP A 68 3.86 2.99 11.77
N GLN A 69 2.74 3.64 12.05
CA GLN A 69 1.95 3.30 13.22
C GLN A 69 1.39 1.89 13.11
N ILE A 70 0.89 1.53 11.94
CA ILE A 70 0.33 0.20 11.74
C ILE A 70 1.43 -0.86 11.84
N LEU A 71 2.58 -0.60 11.23
CA LEU A 71 3.68 -1.55 11.27
C LEU A 71 4.18 -1.76 12.69
N THR A 72 4.27 -0.68 13.46
CA THR A 72 4.69 -0.79 14.85
C THR A 72 3.73 -1.67 15.64
N GLU A 73 2.44 -1.48 15.41
CA GLU A 73 1.45 -2.28 16.11
C GLU A 73 1.51 -3.74 15.70
N LEU A 74 1.70 -3.99 14.40
CA LEU A 74 1.79 -5.37 13.92
C LEU A 74 3.04 -6.06 14.46
N GLU A 75 4.14 -5.33 14.56
CA GLU A 75 5.35 -5.91 15.15
C GLU A 75 5.14 -6.21 16.60
N ARG A 76 4.47 -5.34 17.33
CA ARG A 76 4.20 -5.55 18.74
C ARG A 76 3.31 -6.78 18.93
N GLN A 77 2.41 -7.04 18.00
CA GLN A 77 1.54 -8.22 18.07
C GLN A 77 2.21 -9.48 17.56
N GLY A 78 3.41 -9.36 17.00
CA GLY A 78 4.11 -10.54 16.49
C GLY A 78 3.70 -10.95 15.09
N VAL A 79 2.90 -10.14 14.40
CA VAL A 79 2.46 -10.47 13.05
C VAL A 79 3.61 -10.36 12.05
N ILE A 80 4.48 -9.37 12.25
CA ILE A 80 5.63 -9.16 11.38
C ILE A 80 6.87 -8.97 12.24
N SER A 81 8.02 -9.14 11.62
CA SER A 81 9.30 -8.84 12.23
C SER A 81 9.93 -7.70 11.45
N PHE A 82 10.07 -6.58 12.11
CA PHE A 82 10.57 -5.37 11.48
C PHE A 82 11.96 -5.12 12.02
N THR A 83 12.92 -5.86 11.49
CA THR A 83 14.28 -5.82 12.04
C THR A 83 15.17 -4.93 11.19
N PRO A 84 15.90 -4.05 11.84
CA PRO A 84 16.83 -3.20 11.09
C PRO A 84 18.06 -3.91 10.58
N ASP A 85 18.36 -5.09 11.05
CA ASP A 85 19.56 -5.79 10.60
C ASP A 85 19.53 -6.11 9.12
N ARG A 86 18.35 -6.21 8.55
CA ARG A 86 18.26 -6.37 7.10
C ARG A 86 18.88 -5.23 6.35
N LEU A 87 18.95 -4.09 6.96
CA LEU A 87 19.47 -2.90 6.33
C LEU A 87 20.97 -2.94 6.23
N ASP A 88 21.59 -3.78 6.98
CA ASP A 88 23.04 -3.93 6.92
C ASP A 88 23.46 -4.68 5.70
N GLY A 89 22.58 -5.30 5.20
CA GLY A 89 22.75 -6.13 4.03
C GLY A 89 23.48 -6.36 3.26
#